data_f5478c3ae6a2d2fc666a5f7fa75d7c95
#
_entry.id   f5478c3ae6a2d2fc666a5f7fa75d7c95
#
_cell.length_a   1.000
_cell.length_b   1.000
_cell.length_c   1.000
_cell.angle_alpha   90.00
_cell.angle_beta   90.00
_cell.angle_gamma   90.00
#
_symmetry.space_group_name_H-M   'P 1'
#
loop_
_entity.id
_entity.type
_entity.pdbx_description
1 polymer ?
#
loop_
_entity_poly.entity_id
_entity_poly.type
_entity_poly.pdbx_seq_one_letter_code
_entity_poly.pdbx_strand_id
1 'polypeptide(L)'
;MLSLRARKGSVLAYVLVIMATCLILLTSIVLFVVSQLQYSMKQHDREQALQIAEGGIHFYKWYLAHQLDGRTANQVQAFWSSGAALGQSAAHVANYGNGQYSITVVPPVAGSTIVYVTSIGYTVANPSLARTIKVRLRRPSWSENAVVANDFMRFGD
;
A
#
# COMPACT_ATOMS: atom_id res chain seq x y z
N MET A 1 57.25 -35.21 41.34
CA MET A 1 55.76 -35.16 41.44
C MET A 1 55.18 -33.77 41.15
N LEU A 2 55.68 -33.02 40.17
CA LEU A 2 55.24 -31.66 39.86
C LEU A 2 54.47 -31.50 38.51
N SER A 3 54.31 -32.60 37.76
CA SER A 3 53.74 -32.51 36.40
C SER A 3 52.18 -32.68 36.27
N LEU A 4 51.50 -33.15 37.32
CA LEU A 4 50.08 -33.43 37.27
C LEU A 4 49.15 -32.21 37.57
N ARG A 5 49.66 -31.19 38.27
CA ARG A 5 48.89 -29.97 38.57
C ARG A 5 48.79 -29.01 37.39
N ALA A 6 49.79 -28.94 36.53
CA ALA A 6 49.78 -28.09 35.34
C ALA A 6 48.80 -28.60 34.28
N ARG A 7 48.58 -29.90 34.13
CA ARG A 7 47.60 -30.48 33.18
C ARG A 7 46.13 -30.16 33.52
N LYS A 8 45.79 -30.11 34.82
CA LYS A 8 44.41 -29.81 35.25
C LYS A 8 44.02 -28.35 34.97
N GLY A 9 44.95 -27.40 35.06
CA GLY A 9 44.70 -25.98 34.75
C GLY A 9 44.46 -25.70 33.26
N SER A 10 45.16 -26.44 32.36
CA SER A 10 44.99 -26.24 30.92
C SER A 10 43.63 -26.75 30.42
N VAL A 11 43.12 -27.88 30.95
CA VAL A 11 41.80 -28.41 30.58
C VAL A 11 40.67 -27.44 30.96
N LEU A 12 40.76 -26.82 32.14
CA LEU A 12 39.78 -25.84 32.60
C LEU A 12 39.75 -24.60 31.69
N ALA A 13 40.93 -24.13 31.25
CA ALA A 13 41.03 -23.02 30.30
C ALA A 13 40.39 -23.35 28.94
N TYR A 14 40.62 -24.55 28.41
CA TYR A 14 39.98 -24.99 27.16
C TYR A 14 38.46 -25.07 27.28
N VAL A 15 37.92 -25.62 28.36
CA VAL A 15 36.48 -25.69 28.62
C VAL A 15 35.90 -24.29 28.69
N LEU A 16 36.55 -23.35 29.33
CA LEU A 16 36.10 -21.97 29.47
C LEU A 16 36.03 -21.25 28.10
N VAL A 17 37.05 -21.46 27.26
CA VAL A 17 37.08 -20.91 25.90
C VAL A 17 35.96 -21.50 25.03
N ILE A 18 35.75 -22.82 25.09
CA ILE A 18 34.68 -23.47 24.34
C ILE A 18 33.33 -22.95 24.81
N MET A 19 33.09 -22.85 26.12
CA MET A 19 31.81 -22.27 26.62
C MET A 19 31.62 -20.82 26.18
N ALA A 20 32.65 -20.00 26.23
CA ALA A 20 32.56 -18.61 25.76
C ALA A 20 32.26 -18.51 24.28
N THR A 21 32.88 -19.32 23.43
CA THR A 21 32.60 -19.35 21.99
C THR A 21 31.18 -19.84 21.70
N CYS A 22 30.72 -20.89 22.40
CA CYS A 22 29.31 -21.35 22.25
C CYS A 22 28.31 -20.28 22.65
N LEU A 23 28.53 -19.53 23.74
CA LEU A 23 27.65 -18.45 24.17
C LEU A 23 27.59 -17.31 23.12
N ILE A 24 28.73 -16.94 22.55
CA ILE A 24 28.80 -15.92 21.50
C ILE A 24 27.99 -16.36 20.28
N LEU A 25 28.16 -17.60 19.84
CA LEU A 25 27.41 -18.15 18.69
C LEU A 25 25.91 -18.19 18.96
N LEU A 26 25.48 -18.67 20.13
CA LEU A 26 24.06 -18.70 20.51
C LEU A 26 23.48 -17.30 20.54
N THR A 27 24.18 -16.34 21.14
CA THR A 27 23.70 -14.94 21.17
C THR A 27 23.57 -14.36 19.77
N SER A 28 24.49 -14.64 18.87
CA SER A 28 24.45 -14.19 17.48
C SER A 28 23.25 -14.75 16.72
N ILE A 29 22.94 -16.04 16.93
CA ILE A 29 21.77 -16.69 16.32
C ILE A 29 20.47 -16.05 16.83
N VAL A 30 20.35 -15.83 18.14
CA VAL A 30 19.16 -15.20 18.72
C VAL A 30 18.96 -13.80 18.18
N LEU A 31 20.00 -12.97 18.12
CA LEU A 31 19.92 -11.62 17.57
C LEU A 31 19.52 -11.64 16.08
N PHE A 32 20.04 -12.58 15.32
CA PHE A 32 19.66 -12.76 13.91
C PHE A 32 18.18 -13.10 13.76
N VAL A 33 17.66 -14.06 14.54
CA VAL A 33 16.24 -14.44 14.51
C VAL A 33 15.33 -13.26 14.88
N VAL A 34 15.66 -12.51 15.95
CA VAL A 34 14.90 -11.33 16.36
C VAL A 34 14.88 -10.27 15.26
N SER A 35 16.01 -10.03 14.60
CA SER A 35 16.10 -9.11 13.48
C SER A 35 15.22 -9.53 12.30
N GLN A 36 15.21 -10.83 11.96
CA GLN A 36 14.36 -11.39 10.91
C GLN A 36 12.85 -11.24 11.22
N LEU A 37 12.47 -11.50 12.48
CA LEU A 37 11.08 -11.31 12.91
C LEU A 37 10.63 -9.85 12.79
N GLN A 38 11.46 -8.91 13.23
CA GLN A 38 11.14 -7.48 13.10
C GLN A 38 11.02 -7.04 11.64
N TYR A 39 11.87 -7.55 10.77
CA TYR A 39 11.79 -7.27 9.34
C TYR A 39 10.49 -7.82 8.74
N SER A 40 10.14 -9.07 9.05
CA SER A 40 8.91 -9.71 8.58
C SER A 40 7.66 -8.95 9.03
N MET A 41 7.61 -8.51 10.29
CA MET A 41 6.49 -7.71 10.80
C MET A 41 6.34 -6.37 10.06
N LYS A 42 7.45 -5.66 9.83
CA LYS A 42 7.43 -4.41 9.06
C LYS A 42 6.99 -4.62 7.61
N GLN A 43 7.34 -5.74 7.02
CA GLN A 43 6.93 -6.08 5.65
C GLN A 43 5.43 -6.36 5.59
N HIS A 44 4.91 -7.11 6.55
CA HIS A 44 3.48 -7.36 6.69
C HIS A 44 2.67 -6.05 6.86
N ASP A 45 3.13 -5.13 7.73
CA ASP A 45 2.48 -3.83 7.91
C ASP A 45 2.47 -2.99 6.62
N ARG A 46 3.55 -3.07 5.82
CA ARG A 46 3.62 -2.39 4.52
C ARG A 46 2.63 -2.97 3.50
N GLU A 47 2.47 -4.29 3.49
CA GLU A 47 1.50 -4.96 2.62
C GLU A 47 0.08 -4.61 3.02
N GLN A 48 -0.23 -4.61 4.32
CA GLN A 48 -1.53 -4.14 4.81
C GLN A 48 -1.79 -2.67 4.45
N ALA A 49 -0.81 -1.79 4.62
CA ALA A 49 -0.93 -0.39 4.24
C ALA A 49 -1.22 -0.22 2.73
N LEU A 50 -0.62 -1.08 1.89
CA LEU A 50 -0.88 -1.11 0.45
C LEU A 50 -2.33 -1.53 0.16
N GLN A 51 -2.81 -2.62 0.77
CA GLN A 51 -4.20 -3.09 0.62
C GLN A 51 -5.22 -2.04 1.08
N ILE A 52 -4.92 -1.31 2.16
CA ILE A 52 -5.76 -0.21 2.64
C ILE A 52 -5.80 0.93 1.61
N ALA A 53 -4.65 1.27 1.00
CA ALA A 53 -4.59 2.27 -0.06
C ALA A 53 -5.37 1.85 -1.31
N GLU A 54 -5.28 0.58 -1.71
CA GLU A 54 -6.08 -0.01 -2.81
C GLU A 54 -7.58 0.04 -2.49
N GLY A 55 -7.96 -0.31 -1.26
CA GLY A 55 -9.34 -0.17 -0.78
C GLY A 55 -9.89 1.25 -0.97
N GLY A 56 -9.07 2.27 -0.67
CA GLY A 56 -9.41 3.67 -0.93
C GLY A 56 -9.65 3.98 -2.42
N ILE A 57 -8.82 3.43 -3.31
CA ILE A 57 -9.02 3.58 -4.76
C ILE A 57 -10.31 2.90 -5.22
N HIS A 58 -10.59 1.68 -4.74
CA HIS A 58 -11.83 0.97 -5.07
C HIS A 58 -13.07 1.71 -4.57
N PHE A 59 -13.03 2.24 -3.35
CA PHE A 59 -14.08 3.09 -2.82
C PHE A 59 -14.31 4.31 -3.72
N TYR A 60 -13.24 4.99 -4.15
CA TYR A 60 -13.36 6.18 -4.97
C TYR A 60 -13.91 5.88 -6.38
N LYS A 61 -13.53 4.74 -6.97
CA LYS A 61 -14.13 4.27 -8.23
C LYS A 61 -15.64 4.03 -8.09
N TRP A 62 -16.04 3.37 -7.02
CA TRP A 62 -17.44 3.16 -6.70
C TRP A 62 -18.18 4.48 -6.50
N TYR A 63 -17.60 5.41 -5.73
CA TYR A 63 -18.15 6.74 -5.48
C TYR A 63 -18.39 7.50 -6.80
N LEU A 64 -17.38 7.56 -7.67
CA LEU A 64 -17.52 8.23 -8.97
C LEU A 64 -18.60 7.58 -9.85
N ALA A 65 -18.66 6.25 -9.88
CA ALA A 65 -19.66 5.54 -10.65
C ALA A 65 -21.09 5.93 -10.22
N HIS A 66 -21.35 6.02 -8.91
CA HIS A 66 -22.66 6.38 -8.39
C HIS A 66 -22.97 7.88 -8.48
N GLN A 67 -21.95 8.74 -8.27
CA GLN A 67 -22.15 10.19 -8.33
C GLN A 67 -22.31 10.74 -9.76
N LEU A 68 -21.69 10.08 -10.73
CA LEU A 68 -21.68 10.55 -12.12
C LEU A 68 -22.69 9.81 -13.01
N ASP A 69 -23.36 8.79 -12.47
CA ASP A 69 -24.36 8.04 -13.22
C ASP A 69 -25.57 8.92 -13.59
N GLY A 70 -26.03 8.78 -14.82
CA GLY A 70 -27.19 9.53 -15.35
C GLY A 70 -26.96 11.05 -15.51
N ARG A 71 -25.80 11.60 -15.17
CA ARG A 71 -25.52 13.04 -15.30
C ARG A 71 -25.11 13.42 -16.72
N THR A 72 -25.61 14.58 -17.17
CA THR A 72 -25.16 15.21 -18.42
C THR A 72 -23.76 15.75 -18.32
N ALA A 73 -23.10 16.02 -19.44
CA ALA A 73 -21.74 16.59 -19.47
C ALA A 73 -21.61 17.89 -18.65
N ASN A 74 -22.62 18.78 -18.76
CA ASN A 74 -22.64 20.04 -18.01
C ASN A 74 -22.74 19.82 -16.49
N GLN A 75 -23.54 18.84 -16.05
CA GLN A 75 -23.70 18.48 -14.63
C GLN A 75 -22.41 17.85 -14.08
N VAL A 76 -21.71 17.05 -14.88
CA VAL A 76 -20.40 16.49 -14.50
C VAL A 76 -19.36 17.61 -14.37
N GLN A 77 -19.35 18.56 -15.29
CA GLN A 77 -18.46 19.72 -15.20
C GLN A 77 -18.77 20.58 -13.96
N ALA A 78 -20.05 20.84 -13.68
CA ALA A 78 -20.47 21.56 -12.49
C ALA A 78 -20.07 20.83 -11.18
N PHE A 79 -20.16 19.50 -11.14
CA PHE A 79 -19.73 18.70 -10.01
C PHE A 79 -18.22 18.87 -9.70
N TRP A 80 -17.38 18.90 -10.72
CA TRP A 80 -15.93 19.12 -10.53
C TRP A 80 -15.59 20.58 -10.22
N SER A 81 -16.25 21.55 -10.85
CA SER A 81 -15.97 22.97 -10.64
C SER A 81 -16.47 23.48 -9.27
N SER A 82 -17.49 22.84 -8.68
CA SER A 82 -17.99 23.20 -7.36
C SER A 82 -17.05 22.84 -6.20
N GLY A 83 -16.04 21.99 -6.43
CA GLY A 83 -15.19 21.47 -5.36
C GLY A 83 -15.87 20.48 -4.43
N ALA A 84 -17.09 20.02 -4.78
CA ALA A 84 -17.91 19.14 -3.94
C ALA A 84 -17.46 17.68 -3.98
N ALA A 85 -16.57 17.30 -4.90
CA ALA A 85 -16.09 15.94 -4.98
C ALA A 85 -15.23 15.58 -3.73
N LEU A 86 -15.47 14.40 -3.18
CA LEU A 86 -14.71 13.90 -2.05
C LEU A 86 -13.21 13.91 -2.39
N GLY A 87 -12.39 14.43 -1.49
CA GLY A 87 -10.94 14.47 -1.66
C GLY A 87 -10.41 15.60 -2.57
N GLN A 88 -11.29 16.47 -3.10
CA GLN A 88 -10.88 17.57 -3.98
C GLN A 88 -10.43 18.80 -3.20
N SER A 89 -11.23 19.27 -2.25
CA SER A 89 -10.93 20.48 -1.45
C SER A 89 -10.09 20.15 -0.22
N ALA A 90 -10.33 19.00 0.39
CA ALA A 90 -9.61 18.46 1.52
C ALA A 90 -9.47 16.96 1.38
N ALA A 91 -8.43 16.38 1.95
CA ALA A 91 -8.25 14.93 1.94
C ALA A 91 -9.43 14.23 2.62
N HIS A 92 -10.02 13.25 1.95
CA HIS A 92 -11.07 12.41 2.52
C HIS A 92 -10.43 11.24 3.27
N VAL A 93 -10.60 11.21 4.58
CA VAL A 93 -10.04 10.16 5.45
C VAL A 93 -11.17 9.25 5.92
N ALA A 94 -10.96 7.94 5.77
CA ALA A 94 -11.91 6.96 6.28
C ALA A 94 -11.20 5.72 6.84
N ASN A 95 -11.88 5.04 7.75
CA ASN A 95 -11.38 3.79 8.36
C ASN A 95 -11.60 2.61 7.38
N TYR A 96 -10.63 1.71 7.33
CA TYR A 96 -10.72 0.48 6.57
C TYR A 96 -9.97 -0.64 7.30
N GLY A 97 -10.72 -1.61 7.83
CA GLY A 97 -10.16 -2.68 8.64
C GLY A 97 -9.42 -2.16 9.88
N ASN A 98 -8.16 -2.50 10.00
CA ASN A 98 -7.27 -2.09 11.09
C ASN A 98 -6.46 -0.82 10.78
N GLY A 99 -6.83 -0.07 9.75
CA GLY A 99 -6.14 1.14 9.36
C GLY A 99 -7.07 2.21 8.78
N GLN A 100 -6.46 3.17 8.14
CA GLN A 100 -7.15 4.29 7.50
C GLN A 100 -6.56 4.55 6.13
N TYR A 101 -7.40 5.03 5.21
CA TYR A 101 -6.94 5.62 3.97
C TYR A 101 -7.27 7.11 3.91
N SER A 102 -6.44 7.85 3.20
CA SER A 102 -6.63 9.26 2.89
C SER A 102 -6.61 9.45 1.39
N ILE A 103 -7.67 10.00 0.83
CA ILE A 103 -7.83 10.20 -0.63
C ILE A 103 -7.73 11.69 -0.93
N THR A 104 -6.87 12.02 -1.89
CA THR A 104 -6.82 13.34 -2.52
C THR A 104 -7.03 13.20 -4.02
N VAL A 105 -7.72 14.16 -4.60
CA VAL A 105 -8.16 14.11 -5.99
C VAL A 105 -7.84 15.41 -6.71
N VAL A 106 -7.27 15.26 -7.91
CA VAL A 106 -7.11 16.37 -8.83
C VAL A 106 -8.20 16.24 -9.90
N PRO A 107 -9.09 17.24 -10.00
CA PRO A 107 -10.20 17.22 -10.96
C PRO A 107 -9.67 17.23 -12.40
N PRO A 108 -10.50 16.81 -13.36
CA PRO A 108 -10.14 16.88 -14.77
C PRO A 108 -9.98 18.34 -15.22
N VAL A 109 -8.97 18.60 -16.03
CA VAL A 109 -8.83 19.89 -16.71
C VAL A 109 -9.93 20.04 -17.78
N ALA A 110 -10.24 21.29 -18.16
CA ALA A 110 -11.26 21.55 -19.16
C ALA A 110 -11.02 20.74 -20.45
N GLY A 111 -12.07 20.07 -20.93
CA GLY A 111 -12.00 19.19 -22.11
C GLY A 111 -11.43 17.78 -21.85
N SER A 112 -11.03 17.45 -20.63
CA SER A 112 -10.55 16.14 -20.26
C SER A 112 -11.55 15.39 -19.37
N THR A 113 -11.57 14.06 -19.47
CA THR A 113 -12.33 13.17 -18.58
C THR A 113 -11.42 12.45 -17.59
N ILE A 114 -10.14 12.83 -17.53
CA ILE A 114 -9.12 12.16 -16.73
C ILE A 114 -9.05 12.79 -15.34
N VAL A 115 -9.21 11.96 -14.33
CA VAL A 115 -9.12 12.31 -12.90
C VAL A 115 -7.91 11.61 -12.30
N TYR A 116 -7.09 12.35 -11.58
CA TYR A 116 -5.97 11.77 -10.83
C TYR A 116 -6.37 11.60 -9.37
N VAL A 117 -6.30 10.37 -8.90
CA VAL A 117 -6.64 9.99 -7.53
C VAL A 117 -5.39 9.49 -6.83
N THR A 118 -5.09 10.07 -5.68
CA THR A 118 -4.02 9.62 -4.80
C THR A 118 -4.64 9.07 -3.53
N SER A 119 -4.35 7.82 -3.20
CA SER A 119 -4.75 7.18 -1.95
C SER A 119 -3.52 6.84 -1.13
N ILE A 120 -3.53 7.22 0.14
CA ILE A 120 -2.49 6.90 1.12
C ILE A 120 -3.13 6.00 2.16
N GLY A 121 -2.65 4.76 2.26
CA GLY A 121 -3.08 3.81 3.27
C GLY A 121 -2.03 3.64 4.36
N TYR A 122 -2.47 3.47 5.60
CA TYR A 122 -1.61 3.17 6.74
C TYR A 122 -2.38 2.38 7.80
N THR A 123 -1.66 1.56 8.56
CA THR A 123 -2.21 0.86 9.73
C THR A 123 -2.18 1.78 10.95
N VAL A 124 -3.16 1.64 11.85
CA VAL A 124 -3.18 2.42 13.12
C VAL A 124 -1.97 2.09 13.99
N ALA A 125 -1.50 0.84 13.95
CA ALA A 125 -0.35 0.39 14.73
C ALA A 125 0.97 1.05 14.28
N ASN A 126 1.17 1.25 12.97
CA ASN A 126 2.41 1.78 12.41
C ASN A 126 2.14 2.83 11.30
N PRO A 127 1.68 4.05 11.66
CA PRO A 127 1.35 5.09 10.68
C PRO A 127 2.54 5.53 9.82
N SER A 128 3.77 5.33 10.32
CA SER A 128 5.01 5.68 9.60
C SER A 128 5.29 4.79 8.39
N LEU A 129 4.64 3.62 8.29
CA LEU A 129 4.79 2.68 7.18
C LEU A 129 3.73 2.88 6.10
N ALA A 130 3.22 4.10 5.93
CA ALA A 130 2.21 4.44 4.94
C ALA A 130 2.64 4.06 3.51
N ARG A 131 1.64 3.69 2.69
CA ARG A 131 1.81 3.42 1.26
C ARG A 131 0.91 4.32 0.44
N THR A 132 1.45 4.82 -0.66
CA THR A 132 0.73 5.74 -1.55
C THR A 132 0.53 5.09 -2.90
N ILE A 133 -0.71 5.11 -3.37
CA ILE A 133 -1.09 4.69 -4.72
C ILE A 133 -1.62 5.91 -5.45
N LYS A 134 -1.14 6.12 -6.67
CA LYS A 134 -1.66 7.14 -7.59
C LYS A 134 -2.25 6.47 -8.81
N VAL A 135 -3.48 6.78 -9.10
CA VAL A 135 -4.22 6.21 -10.25
C VAL A 135 -4.76 7.32 -11.12
N ARG A 136 -4.81 7.04 -12.39
CA ARG A 136 -5.50 7.84 -13.38
C ARG A 136 -6.81 7.14 -13.74
N LEU A 137 -7.94 7.74 -13.39
CA LEU A 137 -9.26 7.24 -13.74
C LEU A 137 -9.77 8.00 -14.97
N ARG A 138 -10.37 7.28 -15.90
CA ARG A 138 -11.00 7.84 -17.08
C ARG A 138 -12.38 7.21 -17.25
N ARG A 139 -13.37 8.01 -17.64
CA ARG A 139 -14.64 7.47 -18.07
C ARG A 139 -14.42 6.77 -19.41
N PRO A 140 -14.85 5.50 -19.57
CA PRO A 140 -14.79 4.84 -20.86
C PRO A 140 -15.62 5.62 -21.87
N SER A 141 -15.07 5.83 -23.04
CA SER A 141 -15.73 6.46 -24.17
C SER A 141 -16.23 5.38 -25.11
N TRP A 142 -17.40 5.59 -25.71
CA TRP A 142 -17.92 4.71 -26.76
C TRP A 142 -16.93 4.53 -27.92
N SER A 143 -16.11 5.56 -28.16
CA SER A 143 -15.08 5.55 -29.20
C SER A 143 -13.86 4.66 -28.91
N GLU A 144 -13.74 4.09 -27.72
CA GLU A 144 -12.66 3.15 -27.38
C GLU A 144 -12.88 1.76 -27.95
N ASN A 145 -14.13 1.44 -28.29
CA ASN A 145 -14.45 0.22 -28.98
C ASN A 145 -14.31 0.46 -30.50
N ALA A 146 -13.66 -0.44 -31.19
CA ALA A 146 -13.40 -0.31 -32.62
C ALA A 146 -14.70 -0.15 -33.47
N VAL A 147 -15.81 -0.70 -32.97
CA VAL A 147 -17.11 -0.62 -33.59
C VAL A 147 -18.17 -0.51 -32.49
N VAL A 148 -18.91 0.62 -32.49
CA VAL A 148 -20.08 0.82 -31.63
C VAL A 148 -21.27 1.14 -32.52
N ALA A 149 -22.22 0.22 -32.64
CA ALA A 149 -23.43 0.43 -33.35
C ALA A 149 -24.61 0.42 -32.38
N ASN A 150 -25.41 1.49 -32.47
CA ASN A 150 -26.72 1.54 -31.80
C ASN A 150 -27.84 0.98 -32.74
N ASP A 151 -27.47 0.71 -33.97
CA ASP A 151 -28.30 0.12 -35.00
C ASP A 151 -27.46 -0.89 -35.79
N PHE A 152 -28.07 -1.77 -36.60
CA PHE A 152 -27.32 -2.78 -37.34
C PHE A 152 -26.36 -2.13 -38.34
N MET A 153 -25.13 -2.59 -38.33
CA MET A 153 -24.13 -2.22 -39.35
C MET A 153 -24.28 -3.11 -40.59
N ARG A 154 -24.40 -2.48 -41.73
CA ARG A 154 -24.21 -3.16 -43.01
C ARG A 154 -22.76 -3.01 -43.43
N PHE A 155 -22.03 -4.11 -43.45
CA PHE A 155 -20.76 -4.18 -44.17
C PHE A 155 -21.10 -4.38 -45.63
N GLY A 156 -20.75 -3.41 -46.48
CA GLY A 156 -20.95 -3.54 -47.94
C GLY A 156 -20.12 -4.69 -48.50
N ASP A 157 -20.67 -5.38 -49.46
CA ASP A 157 -19.96 -6.39 -50.25
C ASP A 157 -18.87 -5.76 -51.08
#